data_de16b67c8d4c282b8a18fd22539b40bd
#
_entry.id   de16b67c8d4c282b8a18fd22539b40bd
#
_cell.length_a   1.000
_cell.length_b   1.000
_cell.length_c   1.000
_cell.angle_alpha   90.00
_cell.angle_beta   90.00
_cell.angle_gamma   90.00
#
_symmetry.space_group_name_H-M   'P 1'
#
loop_
_entity.id
_entity.type
_entity.pdbx_description
1 polymer ?
#
loop_
_entity_poly.entity_id
_entity_poly.type
_entity_poly.pdbx_seq_one_letter_code
_entity_poly.pdbx_strand_id
1 'polypeptide(L)'
;MAEIRNYTMNFGPQHPAAHGVLRLVLELDGEVVQRADPHIGLLHRATEKLAENKPYIQSVPYMDRLDYVSMMANEHAYVMAIEKMLKLEVPLRAQYIRVMFDEITRILNHLLWLGAHALDVGAMTVFLYAFREREDLMDCYEAVSGARLHAAYYRPGGVYRDLPNSMPKYKSSKIHNEEKTKSLNE
;
A
#
# COMPACT_ATOMS: atom_id res chain seq x y z
N MET A 1 0.02 53.06 3.01
CA MET A 1 -0.49 51.69 3.10
C MET A 1 0.67 50.80 2.74
N ALA A 2 1.05 49.83 3.59
CA ALA A 2 2.07 48.85 3.23
C ALA A 2 1.52 47.97 2.10
N GLU A 3 2.31 47.92 1.01
CA GLU A 3 2.00 47.03 -0.13
C GLU A 3 2.07 45.61 0.38
N ILE A 4 0.95 44.88 0.35
CA ILE A 4 0.87 43.45 0.74
C ILE A 4 1.69 42.72 -0.31
N ARG A 5 2.87 42.22 0.07
CA ARG A 5 3.68 41.37 -0.80
C ARG A 5 3.25 39.93 -0.59
N ASN A 6 2.89 39.26 -1.67
CA ASN A 6 2.63 37.81 -1.64
C ASN A 6 3.88 37.11 -1.09
N TYR A 7 3.66 36.19 -0.18
CA TYR A 7 4.70 35.37 0.43
C TYR A 7 4.82 34.03 -0.28
N THR A 8 6.04 33.70 -0.73
CA THR A 8 6.30 32.39 -1.34
C THR A 8 6.87 31.43 -0.30
N MET A 9 6.26 30.29 -0.14
CA MET A 9 6.64 29.26 0.82
C MET A 9 6.89 27.93 0.12
N ASN A 10 7.96 27.22 0.50
CA ASN A 10 8.17 25.83 0.13
C ASN A 10 7.56 24.92 1.20
N PHE A 11 6.51 24.20 0.82
CA PHE A 11 5.92 23.15 1.64
C PHE A 11 6.58 21.81 1.25
N GLY A 12 7.47 21.31 2.10
CA GLY A 12 8.26 20.12 1.84
C GLY A 12 9.50 20.38 0.93
N PRO A 13 10.33 19.34 0.70
CA PRO A 13 10.15 17.93 1.13
C PRO A 13 10.33 17.67 2.62
N GLN A 14 11.05 18.54 3.35
CA GLN A 14 11.19 18.41 4.80
C GLN A 14 9.99 19.07 5.50
N HIS A 15 8.92 18.33 5.61
CA HIS A 15 7.71 18.71 6.37
C HIS A 15 6.98 17.43 6.76
N PRO A 16 6.39 17.31 7.95
CA PRO A 16 5.68 16.08 8.37
C PRO A 16 4.60 15.64 7.39
N ALA A 17 3.79 16.56 6.87
CA ALA A 17 2.73 16.27 5.90
C ALA A 17 3.20 16.14 4.44
N ALA A 18 4.48 16.31 4.15
CA ALA A 18 5.06 16.13 2.81
C ALA A 18 5.58 14.71 2.59
N HIS A 19 5.63 13.87 3.63
CA HIS A 19 6.07 12.47 3.60
C HIS A 19 7.45 12.25 2.96
N GLY A 20 8.32 13.29 2.99
CA GLY A 20 9.68 13.27 2.45
C GLY A 20 9.80 13.40 0.94
N VAL A 21 8.70 13.41 0.18
CA VAL A 21 8.70 13.37 -1.29
C VAL A 21 7.87 14.46 -1.97
N LEU A 22 7.03 15.18 -1.23
CA LEU A 22 6.26 16.29 -1.77
C LEU A 22 7.05 17.58 -1.64
N ARG A 23 7.26 18.29 -2.76
CA ARG A 23 7.64 19.69 -2.79
C ARG A 23 6.52 20.49 -3.43
N LEU A 24 5.91 21.38 -2.67
CA LEU A 24 4.84 22.24 -3.11
C LEU A 24 5.26 23.70 -2.87
N VAL A 25 5.39 24.48 -3.95
CA VAL A 25 5.65 25.91 -3.85
C VAL A 25 4.34 26.64 -3.80
N LEU A 26 4.10 27.35 -2.69
CA LEU A 26 2.88 28.09 -2.44
C LEU A 26 3.12 29.59 -2.53
N GLU A 27 2.24 30.31 -3.20
CA GLU A 27 2.14 31.77 -3.11
C GLU A 27 0.93 32.10 -2.23
N LEU A 28 1.20 32.81 -1.15
CA LEU A 28 0.22 33.12 -0.11
C LEU A 28 -0.04 34.62 -0.03
N ASP A 29 -1.32 34.98 0.16
CA ASP A 29 -1.75 36.29 0.63
C ASP A 29 -2.29 36.12 2.05
N GLY A 30 -1.45 36.41 3.05
CA GLY A 30 -1.72 36.00 4.40
C GLY A 30 -1.79 34.47 4.53
N GLU A 31 -2.95 33.93 4.92
CA GLU A 31 -3.21 32.48 5.01
C GLU A 31 -3.92 31.92 3.77
N VAL A 32 -4.24 32.75 2.80
CA VAL A 32 -4.97 32.33 1.59
C VAL A 32 -3.96 31.90 0.52
N VAL A 33 -4.12 30.68 0.02
CA VAL A 33 -3.32 30.17 -1.09
C VAL A 33 -3.80 30.81 -2.39
N GLN A 34 -2.94 31.61 -3.03
CA GLN A 34 -3.21 32.21 -4.34
C GLN A 34 -2.78 31.28 -5.48
N ARG A 35 -1.67 30.57 -5.27
CA ARG A 35 -1.12 29.65 -6.26
C ARG A 35 -0.42 28.48 -5.56
N ALA A 36 -0.59 27.28 -6.12
CA ALA A 36 0.12 26.07 -5.74
C ALA A 36 0.82 25.48 -6.97
N ASP A 37 2.14 25.29 -6.86
CA ASP A 37 2.97 24.73 -7.93
C ASP A 37 3.67 23.45 -7.42
N PRO A 38 3.17 22.25 -7.78
CA PRO A 38 3.75 20.98 -7.35
C PRO A 38 4.99 20.64 -8.17
N HIS A 39 6.10 20.42 -7.49
CA HIS A 39 7.34 19.93 -8.06
C HIS A 39 7.45 18.43 -7.84
N ILE A 40 7.11 17.64 -8.86
CA ILE A 40 7.17 16.18 -8.83
C ILE A 40 8.56 15.66 -9.23
N GLY A 41 8.82 14.38 -8.94
CA GLY A 41 10.05 13.70 -9.36
C GLY A 41 10.95 13.23 -8.22
N LEU A 42 10.71 13.63 -6.97
CA LEU A 42 11.52 13.20 -5.83
C LEU A 42 11.47 11.68 -5.55
N LEU A 43 10.44 11.00 -6.04
CA LEU A 43 10.29 9.55 -5.97
C LEU A 43 10.41 8.88 -7.35
N HIS A 44 10.85 9.59 -8.37
CA HIS A 44 11.06 9.01 -9.70
C HIS A 44 12.24 8.04 -9.70
N ARG A 45 11.99 6.78 -10.08
CA ARG A 45 12.98 5.69 -10.05
C ARG A 45 13.17 5.02 -11.41
N ALA A 46 12.72 5.67 -12.48
CA ALA A 46 12.77 5.18 -13.85
C ALA A 46 12.17 3.76 -14.03
N THR A 47 11.12 3.43 -13.28
CA THR A 47 10.53 2.08 -13.24
C THR A 47 10.11 1.58 -14.61
N GLU A 48 9.48 2.42 -15.42
CA GLU A 48 9.07 2.06 -16.79
C GLU A 48 10.29 1.73 -17.67
N LYS A 49 11.33 2.55 -17.62
CA LYS A 49 12.56 2.33 -18.40
C LYS A 49 13.31 1.07 -17.96
N LEU A 50 13.30 0.77 -16.67
CA LEU A 50 13.88 -0.46 -16.14
C LEU A 50 13.08 -1.69 -16.57
N ALA A 51 11.75 -1.60 -16.60
CA ALA A 51 10.88 -2.69 -17.03
C ALA A 51 11.04 -3.03 -18.51
N GLU A 52 11.29 -2.04 -19.40
CA GLU A 52 11.52 -2.27 -20.83
C GLU A 52 12.69 -3.22 -21.12
N ASN A 53 13.69 -3.28 -20.24
CA ASN A 53 14.88 -4.12 -20.42
C ASN A 53 14.75 -5.51 -19.79
N LYS A 54 13.56 -5.90 -19.32
CA LYS A 54 13.34 -7.16 -18.60
C LYS A 54 12.19 -7.96 -19.19
N PRO A 55 12.25 -9.30 -19.12
CA PRO A 55 11.09 -10.15 -19.37
C PRO A 55 9.92 -9.77 -18.47
N TYR A 56 8.69 -9.93 -18.96
CA TYR A 56 7.47 -9.56 -18.22
C TYR A 56 7.42 -10.13 -16.80
N ILE A 57 7.82 -11.38 -16.59
CA ILE A 57 7.81 -12.02 -15.28
C ILE A 57 8.79 -11.35 -14.29
N GLN A 58 9.92 -10.83 -14.79
CA GLN A 58 10.90 -10.12 -13.97
C GLN A 58 10.49 -8.68 -13.66
N SER A 59 9.45 -8.18 -14.32
CA SER A 59 8.90 -6.85 -14.09
C SER A 59 7.83 -6.84 -12.99
N VAL A 60 7.30 -8.01 -12.59
CA VAL A 60 6.31 -8.11 -11.50
C VAL A 60 6.78 -7.42 -10.21
N PRO A 61 8.02 -7.61 -9.73
CA PRO A 61 8.49 -6.91 -8.53
C PRO A 61 8.50 -5.38 -8.63
N TYR A 62 8.58 -4.82 -9.82
CA TYR A 62 8.46 -3.37 -9.99
C TYR A 62 7.05 -2.87 -9.69
N MET A 63 6.03 -3.69 -9.99
CA MET A 63 4.63 -3.33 -9.75
C MET A 63 4.35 -3.18 -8.24
N ASP A 64 4.92 -4.05 -7.41
CA ASP A 64 4.83 -3.95 -5.95
C ASP A 64 5.29 -2.60 -5.40
N ARG A 65 6.23 -1.96 -6.09
CA ARG A 65 6.89 -0.72 -5.66
C ARG A 65 6.27 0.55 -6.27
N LEU A 66 5.20 0.43 -7.04
CA LEU A 66 4.46 1.58 -7.57
C LEU A 66 3.57 2.17 -6.45
N ASP A 67 2.43 1.58 -6.21
CA ASP A 67 1.68 1.83 -4.99
C ASP A 67 2.13 0.81 -3.94
N TYR A 68 3.17 1.14 -3.18
CA TYR A 68 3.77 0.26 -2.17
C TYR A 68 2.88 0.05 -0.93
N VAL A 69 1.65 0.50 -0.98
CA VAL A 69 0.60 0.25 0.02
C VAL A 69 -0.41 -0.79 -0.46
N SER A 70 -0.50 -1.00 -1.78
CA SER A 70 -1.41 -1.94 -2.44
C SER A 70 -0.67 -2.94 -3.34
N MET A 71 0.37 -3.59 -2.81
CA MET A 71 1.34 -4.37 -3.57
C MET A 71 0.69 -5.45 -4.45
N MET A 72 -0.06 -6.38 -3.85
CA MET A 72 -0.65 -7.48 -4.62
C MET A 72 -1.75 -7.02 -5.58
N ALA A 73 -2.45 -5.93 -5.30
CA ALA A 73 -3.41 -5.35 -6.25
C ALA A 73 -2.71 -4.80 -7.50
N ASN A 74 -1.52 -4.19 -7.35
CA ASN A 74 -0.70 -3.75 -8.48
C ASN A 74 -0.21 -4.95 -9.31
N GLU A 75 0.26 -6.01 -8.64
CA GLU A 75 0.63 -7.25 -9.31
C GLU A 75 -0.53 -7.82 -10.10
N HIS A 76 -1.73 -7.85 -9.51
CA HIS A 76 -2.94 -8.38 -10.14
C HIS A 76 -3.28 -7.62 -11.42
N ALA A 77 -3.29 -6.30 -11.38
CA ALA A 77 -3.54 -5.47 -12.56
C ALA A 77 -2.55 -5.78 -13.70
N TYR A 78 -1.28 -5.94 -13.37
CA TYR A 78 -0.23 -6.25 -14.34
C TYR A 78 -0.37 -7.65 -14.94
N VAL A 79 -0.55 -8.68 -14.10
CA VAL A 79 -0.68 -10.06 -14.61
C VAL A 79 -1.97 -10.26 -15.40
N MET A 80 -3.07 -9.61 -15.00
CA MET A 80 -4.32 -9.63 -15.78
C MET A 80 -4.16 -9.02 -17.17
N ALA A 81 -3.38 -7.95 -17.31
CA ALA A 81 -3.09 -7.36 -18.62
C ALA A 81 -2.34 -8.35 -19.52
N ILE A 82 -1.34 -9.06 -18.97
CA ILE A 82 -0.59 -10.09 -19.71
C ILE A 82 -1.48 -11.27 -20.08
N GLU A 83 -2.30 -11.75 -19.13
CA GLU A 83 -3.23 -12.87 -19.34
C GLU A 83 -4.24 -12.55 -20.44
N LYS A 84 -4.78 -11.35 -20.44
CA LYS A 84 -5.69 -10.88 -21.50
C LYS A 84 -5.01 -10.83 -22.86
N MET A 85 -3.78 -10.37 -22.90
CA MET A 85 -2.99 -10.28 -24.13
C MET A 85 -2.65 -11.66 -24.71
N LEU A 86 -2.30 -12.62 -23.83
CA LEU A 86 -1.92 -13.98 -24.21
C LEU A 86 -3.11 -14.95 -24.26
N LYS A 87 -4.33 -14.50 -23.87
CA LYS A 87 -5.55 -15.32 -23.75
C LYS A 87 -5.35 -16.53 -22.85
N LEU A 88 -4.65 -16.33 -21.72
CA LEU A 88 -4.43 -17.38 -20.72
C LEU A 88 -5.66 -17.54 -19.83
N GLU A 89 -6.05 -18.79 -19.58
CA GLU A 89 -7.07 -19.12 -18.59
C GLU A 89 -6.42 -19.34 -17.22
N VAL A 90 -6.97 -18.71 -16.21
CA VAL A 90 -6.49 -18.81 -14.83
C VAL A 90 -7.32 -19.86 -14.10
N PRO A 91 -6.73 -20.87 -13.42
CA PRO A 91 -7.44 -21.85 -12.64
C PRO A 91 -8.32 -21.20 -11.57
N LEU A 92 -9.54 -21.74 -11.37
CA LEU A 92 -10.53 -21.18 -10.44
C LEU A 92 -9.97 -20.99 -9.02
N ARG A 93 -9.17 -21.95 -8.54
CA ARG A 93 -8.52 -21.86 -7.22
C ARG A 93 -7.60 -20.64 -7.14
N ALA A 94 -6.79 -20.37 -8.17
CA ALA A 94 -5.91 -19.21 -8.21
C ALA A 94 -6.70 -17.88 -8.24
N GLN A 95 -7.85 -17.85 -8.92
CA GLN A 95 -8.73 -16.68 -8.91
C GLN A 95 -9.23 -16.38 -7.50
N TYR A 96 -9.70 -17.38 -6.76
CA TYR A 96 -10.13 -17.18 -5.36
C TYR A 96 -8.99 -16.74 -4.45
N ILE A 97 -7.79 -17.30 -4.62
CA ILE A 97 -6.60 -16.88 -3.86
C ILE A 97 -6.29 -15.40 -4.14
N ARG A 98 -6.32 -15.00 -5.40
CA ARG A 98 -6.09 -13.60 -5.79
C ARG A 98 -7.12 -12.66 -5.16
N VAL A 99 -8.40 -12.98 -5.25
CA VAL A 99 -9.47 -12.15 -4.64
C VAL A 99 -9.26 -12.02 -3.13
N MET A 100 -8.93 -13.12 -2.45
CA MET A 100 -8.67 -13.09 -1.01
C MET A 100 -7.49 -12.14 -0.67
N PHE A 101 -6.39 -12.23 -1.40
CA PHE A 101 -5.23 -11.36 -1.16
C PHE A 101 -5.44 -9.93 -1.65
N ASP A 102 -6.26 -9.70 -2.65
CA ASP A 102 -6.64 -8.34 -3.05
C ASP A 102 -7.43 -7.65 -1.93
N GLU A 103 -8.34 -8.38 -1.24
CA GLU A 103 -9.08 -7.82 -0.12
C GLU A 103 -8.21 -7.62 1.13
N ILE A 104 -7.27 -8.51 1.42
CA ILE A 104 -6.25 -8.29 2.46
C ILE A 104 -5.42 -7.04 2.11
N THR A 105 -5.01 -6.90 0.87
CA THR A 105 -4.29 -5.73 0.37
C THR A 105 -5.11 -4.45 0.52
N ARG A 106 -6.40 -4.51 0.22
CA ARG A 106 -7.32 -3.37 0.40
C ARG A 106 -7.39 -2.94 1.86
N ILE A 107 -7.47 -3.87 2.79
CA ILE A 107 -7.47 -3.57 4.23
C ILE A 107 -6.12 -2.95 4.64
N LEU A 108 -5.01 -3.51 4.20
CA LEU A 108 -3.66 -2.98 4.44
C LEU A 108 -3.53 -1.53 3.94
N ASN A 109 -4.04 -1.25 2.74
CA ASN A 109 -4.06 0.09 2.17
C ASN A 109 -4.88 1.05 3.01
N HIS A 110 -6.11 0.70 3.34
CA HIS A 110 -7.01 1.56 4.10
C HIS A 110 -6.47 1.87 5.49
N LEU A 111 -5.86 0.91 6.17
CA LEU A 111 -5.25 1.13 7.48
C LEU A 111 -4.09 2.13 7.41
N LEU A 112 -3.22 2.03 6.40
CA LEU A 112 -2.12 2.99 6.24
C LEU A 112 -2.65 4.36 5.82
N TRP A 113 -3.52 4.41 4.82
CA TRP A 113 -4.11 5.65 4.34
C TRP A 113 -4.80 6.42 5.48
N LEU A 114 -5.69 5.73 6.22
CA LEU A 114 -6.42 6.35 7.32
C LEU A 114 -5.48 6.77 8.46
N GLY A 115 -4.50 5.91 8.81
CA GLY A 115 -3.51 6.21 9.83
C GLY A 115 -2.63 7.40 9.47
N ALA A 116 -2.17 7.50 8.22
CA ALA A 116 -1.36 8.62 7.73
C ALA A 116 -2.16 9.92 7.71
N HIS A 117 -3.42 9.88 7.28
CA HIS A 117 -4.29 11.05 7.32
C HIS A 117 -4.55 11.53 8.75
N ALA A 118 -4.81 10.61 9.67
CA ALA A 118 -4.95 10.93 11.10
C ALA A 118 -3.67 11.55 11.68
N LEU A 119 -2.50 11.05 11.28
CA LEU A 119 -1.21 11.62 11.66
C LEU A 119 -1.07 13.07 11.17
N ASP A 120 -1.44 13.34 9.91
CA ASP A 120 -1.34 14.67 9.29
C ASP A 120 -2.20 15.72 10.02
N VAL A 121 -3.34 15.31 10.58
CA VAL A 121 -4.20 16.17 11.42
C VAL A 121 -3.83 16.14 12.92
N GLY A 122 -2.73 15.45 13.29
CA GLY A 122 -2.17 15.48 14.64
C GLY A 122 -2.46 14.25 15.51
N ALA A 123 -3.20 13.25 15.03
CA ALA A 123 -3.55 12.05 15.80
C ALA A 123 -2.52 10.90 15.62
N MET A 124 -1.29 11.10 16.10
CA MET A 124 -0.20 10.15 15.96
C MET A 124 -0.49 8.75 16.52
N THR A 125 -1.23 8.66 17.62
CA THR A 125 -1.56 7.38 18.27
C THR A 125 -2.40 6.49 17.35
N VAL A 126 -3.31 7.07 16.56
CA VAL A 126 -4.14 6.32 15.58
C VAL A 126 -3.26 5.63 14.53
N PHE A 127 -2.21 6.30 14.07
CA PHE A 127 -1.23 5.72 13.16
C PHE A 127 -0.58 4.46 13.74
N LEU A 128 -0.16 4.50 15.01
CA LEU A 128 0.45 3.35 15.68
C LEU A 128 -0.53 2.17 15.84
N TYR A 129 -1.81 2.43 16.16
CA TYR A 129 -2.83 1.40 16.22
C TYR A 129 -3.08 0.76 14.84
N ALA A 130 -3.17 1.57 13.79
CA ALA A 130 -3.35 1.06 12.43
C ALA A 130 -2.20 0.14 12.01
N PHE A 131 -0.97 0.48 12.38
CA PHE A 131 0.19 -0.35 12.06
C PHE A 131 0.23 -1.67 12.82
N ARG A 132 -0.29 -1.73 14.04
CA ARG A 132 -0.45 -2.98 14.77
C ARG A 132 -1.31 -3.99 14.00
N GLU A 133 -2.47 -3.55 13.50
CA GLU A 133 -3.35 -4.40 12.71
C GLU A 133 -2.73 -4.79 11.36
N ARG A 134 -1.93 -3.89 10.76
CA ARG A 134 -1.18 -4.18 9.54
C ARG A 134 -0.16 -5.31 9.73
N GLU A 135 0.53 -5.37 10.87
CA GLU A 135 1.51 -6.43 11.15
C GLU A 135 0.87 -7.82 11.06
N ASP A 136 -0.31 -8.01 11.68
CA ASP A 136 -1.00 -9.30 11.63
C ASP A 136 -1.40 -9.71 10.20
N LEU A 137 -1.72 -8.75 9.33
CA LEU A 137 -2.05 -9.01 7.93
C LEU A 137 -0.80 -9.27 7.07
N MET A 138 0.33 -8.66 7.40
CA MET A 138 1.61 -8.92 6.74
C MET A 138 2.13 -10.33 6.99
N ASP A 139 1.78 -10.96 8.13
CA ASP A 139 2.07 -12.37 8.39
C ASP A 139 1.40 -13.28 7.33
N CYS A 140 0.22 -12.90 6.84
CA CYS A 140 -0.43 -13.62 5.73
C CYS A 140 0.36 -13.51 4.42
N TYR A 141 0.91 -12.33 4.12
CA TYR A 141 1.80 -12.13 2.96
C TYR A 141 3.05 -12.99 3.06
N GLU A 142 3.70 -12.97 4.22
CA GLU A 142 4.91 -13.74 4.47
C GLU A 142 4.64 -15.25 4.35
N ALA A 143 3.51 -15.74 4.84
CA ALA A 143 3.16 -17.15 4.78
C ALA A 143 3.07 -17.69 3.34
N VAL A 144 2.61 -16.88 2.37
CA VAL A 144 2.45 -17.33 0.98
C VAL A 144 3.62 -16.95 0.08
N SER A 145 4.32 -15.87 0.37
CA SER A 145 5.38 -15.35 -0.52
C SER A 145 6.78 -15.42 0.07
N GLY A 146 6.89 -15.49 1.41
CA GLY A 146 8.17 -15.34 2.11
C GLY A 146 8.56 -13.88 2.33
N ALA A 147 7.78 -12.92 1.85
CA ALA A 147 8.03 -11.49 2.01
C ALA A 147 6.84 -10.80 2.67
N ARG A 148 7.12 -9.96 3.68
CA ARG A 148 6.08 -9.24 4.42
C ARG A 148 5.38 -8.15 3.62
N LEU A 149 6.06 -7.57 2.64
CA LEU A 149 5.58 -6.40 1.93
C LEU A 149 5.57 -6.61 0.41
N HIS A 150 6.72 -6.64 -0.23
CA HIS A 150 6.87 -6.79 -1.67
C HIS A 150 6.91 -8.28 -2.03
N ALA A 151 5.73 -8.86 -2.24
CA ALA A 151 5.54 -10.30 -2.29
C ALA A 151 5.94 -10.92 -3.63
N ALA A 152 5.72 -10.21 -4.75
CA ALA A 152 5.85 -10.74 -6.11
C ALA A 152 5.19 -12.14 -6.24
N TYR A 153 3.97 -12.27 -5.72
CA TYR A 153 3.29 -13.54 -5.54
C TYR A 153 2.45 -13.95 -6.75
N TYR A 154 1.84 -12.97 -7.43
CA TYR A 154 1.03 -13.27 -8.61
C TYR A 154 1.92 -13.54 -9.83
N ARG A 155 1.46 -14.48 -10.66
CA ARG A 155 2.15 -14.86 -11.89
C ARG A 155 1.14 -14.92 -13.04
N PRO A 156 1.52 -14.61 -14.27
CA PRO A 156 0.66 -14.88 -15.41
C PRO A 156 0.22 -16.36 -15.42
N GLY A 157 -1.09 -16.59 -15.41
CA GLY A 157 -1.69 -17.92 -15.31
C GLY A 157 -1.99 -18.41 -13.89
N GLY A 158 -1.69 -17.63 -12.84
CA GLY A 158 -2.04 -18.04 -11.47
C GLY A 158 -1.27 -17.30 -10.39
N VAL A 159 -0.75 -18.06 -9.42
CA VAL A 159 0.05 -17.59 -8.29
C VAL A 159 1.34 -18.41 -8.20
N TYR A 160 2.35 -17.86 -7.51
CA TYR A 160 3.68 -18.49 -7.40
C TYR A 160 3.62 -19.88 -6.75
N ARG A 161 2.84 -20.03 -5.68
CA ARG A 161 2.63 -21.29 -4.97
C ARG A 161 1.25 -21.32 -4.31
N ASP A 162 0.76 -22.52 -3.99
CA ASP A 162 -0.51 -22.68 -3.27
C ASP A 162 -0.41 -22.17 -1.83
N LEU A 163 -1.57 -22.03 -1.19
CA LEU A 163 -1.66 -21.66 0.22
C LEU A 163 -0.99 -22.72 1.11
N PRO A 164 -0.28 -22.30 2.17
CA PRO A 164 0.23 -23.23 3.17
C PRO A 164 -0.92 -23.94 3.91
N ASN A 165 -0.65 -25.12 4.48
CA ASN A 165 -1.64 -25.90 5.22
C ASN A 165 -2.25 -25.15 6.42
N SER A 166 -1.51 -24.19 6.97
CA SER A 166 -1.99 -23.32 8.04
C SER A 166 -1.68 -21.86 7.70
N MET A 167 -2.72 -21.07 7.43
CA MET A 167 -2.60 -19.63 7.33
C MET A 167 -2.56 -18.98 8.72
N PRO A 168 -1.80 -17.89 8.92
CA PRO A 168 -1.86 -17.10 10.14
C PRO A 168 -3.31 -16.67 10.42
N LYS A 169 -3.72 -16.81 11.68
CA LYS A 169 -5.06 -16.36 12.11
C LYS A 169 -4.97 -14.89 12.53
N TYR A 170 -5.87 -14.08 12.02
CA TYR A 170 -6.00 -12.71 12.46
C TYR A 170 -6.30 -12.65 13.97
N LYS A 171 -5.45 -11.97 14.72
CA LYS A 171 -5.45 -12.04 16.20
C LYS A 171 -6.65 -11.36 16.87
N SER A 172 -7.42 -10.52 16.15
CA SER A 172 -8.62 -9.89 16.75
C SER A 172 -9.65 -10.91 17.22
N SER A 173 -9.61 -12.15 16.66
CA SER A 173 -10.43 -13.26 17.14
C SER A 173 -10.00 -13.84 18.50
N LYS A 174 -8.76 -13.56 18.97
CA LYS A 174 -8.28 -14.06 20.26
C LYS A 174 -8.90 -13.33 21.45
N ILE A 175 -9.06 -12.01 21.37
CA ILE A 175 -9.65 -11.21 22.44
C ILE A 175 -11.09 -11.68 22.72
N HIS A 176 -11.86 -11.96 21.68
CA HIS A 176 -13.26 -12.41 21.80
C HIS A 176 -13.39 -13.85 22.31
N ASN A 177 -12.42 -14.73 22.02
CA ASN A 177 -12.44 -16.11 22.49
C ASN A 177 -11.92 -16.28 23.91
N GLU A 178 -10.96 -15.44 24.36
CA GLU A 178 -10.48 -15.46 25.74
C GLU A 178 -11.53 -14.93 26.73
N GLU A 179 -12.31 -13.92 26.36
CA GLU A 179 -13.43 -13.44 27.15
C GLU A 179 -14.58 -14.47 27.23
N LYS A 180 -14.90 -15.14 26.10
CA LYS A 180 -15.90 -16.22 26.11
C LYS A 180 -15.46 -17.44 26.91
N THR A 181 -14.18 -17.77 26.92
CA THR A 181 -13.66 -18.93 27.68
C THR A 181 -13.61 -18.62 29.17
N LYS A 182 -13.40 -17.37 29.57
CA LYS A 182 -13.48 -16.95 30.97
C LYS A 182 -14.92 -16.95 31.50
N SER A 183 -15.88 -16.50 30.71
CA SER A 183 -17.30 -16.47 31.08
C SER A 183 -17.99 -17.86 31.10
N LEU A 184 -17.33 -18.90 30.59
CA LEU A 184 -17.81 -20.29 30.66
C LEU A 184 -17.20 -21.09 31.81
N ASN A 185 -16.19 -20.54 32.50
CA ASN A 185 -15.52 -21.17 33.63
C ASN A 185 -15.81 -20.49 34.98
N GLU A 186 -16.67 -19.48 34.99
CA GLU A 186 -17.29 -18.86 36.18
C GLU A 186 -18.77 -19.30 36.30
#